data_476668550f2553761b950ef61551d9e1
#
_entry.id   476668550f2553761b950ef61551d9e1
#
_cell.length_a   1.000
_cell.length_b   1.000
_cell.length_c   1.000
_cell.angle_alpha   90.00
_cell.angle_beta   90.00
_cell.angle_gamma   90.00
#
_symmetry.space_group_name_H-M   'P 1'
#
loop_
_entity.id
_entity.type
_entity.pdbx_description
1 polymer ?
#
loop_
_entity_poly.entity_id
_entity_poly.type
_entity_poly.pdbx_seq_one_letter_code
_entity_poly.pdbx_strand_id
1 'polypeptide(L)'
;MEGGAAACPEKGIIMQTLVIGFPRIGTLRELKFASEKYFRGEIGAQELLQTAAQLRKIHWSTQRNAGIDYISSNDFSFYDMTLDTAVLLNIIPKRYKELELSGLDTYFAMARGYQGASGDVKALAMKKWFNTNYHYIVPEVEDDTVIQLSGNKLVDEYAEAKALGIETKPVVIGAYTMLRLCRFTGKKPALDYVEDIISAYQNLVKKCEENQIAWVQFDEPSLVLDMDDSDKALFHQIYDELLAVETDTKVLLQTYFGDIR
;
A
#
# COMPACT_ATOMS: atom_id res chain seq x y z
N MET A 1 -59.97 -11.06 -23.53
CA MET A 1 -58.74 -11.72 -23.12
C MET A 1 -57.60 -10.78 -23.51
N GLU A 2 -57.26 -9.89 -22.59
CA GLU A 2 -56.14 -8.96 -22.77
C GLU A 2 -54.88 -9.57 -22.15
N GLY A 3 -53.94 -9.93 -23.02
CA GLY A 3 -52.64 -10.43 -22.62
C GLY A 3 -51.74 -9.26 -22.22
N GLY A 4 -51.62 -9.04 -20.92
CA GLY A 4 -50.65 -8.09 -20.38
C GLY A 4 -49.23 -8.59 -20.63
N ALA A 5 -48.49 -7.91 -21.50
CA ALA A 5 -47.06 -8.10 -21.65
C ALA A 5 -46.37 -7.64 -20.36
N ALA A 6 -45.81 -8.56 -19.59
CA ALA A 6 -44.96 -8.24 -18.47
C ALA A 6 -43.72 -7.52 -19.01
N ALA A 7 -43.58 -6.23 -18.70
CA ALA A 7 -42.38 -5.47 -18.96
C ALA A 7 -41.23 -6.11 -18.15
N CYS A 8 -40.20 -6.58 -18.85
CA CYS A 8 -38.95 -6.97 -18.26
C CYS A 8 -38.35 -5.73 -17.55
N PRO A 9 -37.98 -5.79 -16.27
CA PRO A 9 -37.34 -4.64 -15.66
C PRO A 9 -36.00 -4.43 -16.37
N GLU A 10 -35.83 -3.28 -17.02
CA GLU A 10 -34.55 -2.83 -17.50
C GLU A 10 -33.62 -2.80 -16.29
N LYS A 11 -32.64 -3.71 -16.25
CA LYS A 11 -31.53 -3.63 -15.32
C LYS A 11 -30.76 -2.37 -15.71
N GLY A 12 -31.06 -1.25 -15.07
CA GLY A 12 -30.28 -0.03 -15.21
C GLY A 12 -28.81 -0.36 -14.94
N ILE A 13 -27.92 0.13 -15.78
CA ILE A 13 -26.47 0.03 -15.55
C ILE A 13 -26.21 0.82 -14.27
N ILE A 14 -25.95 0.11 -13.16
CA ILE A 14 -25.52 0.76 -11.92
C ILE A 14 -24.06 1.11 -12.14
N MET A 15 -23.80 2.41 -12.38
CA MET A 15 -22.44 2.94 -12.45
C MET A 15 -21.92 3.09 -11.03
N GLN A 16 -20.75 2.48 -10.76
CA GLN A 16 -20.06 2.61 -9.47
C GLN A 16 -18.82 3.48 -9.65
N THR A 17 -18.52 4.30 -8.65
CA THR A 17 -17.41 5.24 -8.65
C THR A 17 -16.33 4.81 -7.67
N LEU A 18 -15.07 4.98 -8.07
CA LEU A 18 -13.92 4.71 -7.21
C LEU A 18 -12.85 5.80 -7.38
N VAL A 19 -11.99 5.93 -6.40
CA VAL A 19 -10.75 6.69 -6.49
C VAL A 19 -9.56 5.75 -6.34
N ILE A 20 -8.46 6.04 -7.05
CA ILE A 20 -7.22 5.26 -6.98
C ILE A 20 -6.60 5.40 -5.58
N GLY A 21 -6.57 6.62 -5.06
CA GLY A 21 -6.08 7.00 -3.75
C GLY A 21 -6.37 8.47 -3.49
N PHE A 22 -6.05 8.95 -2.29
CA PHE A 22 -6.31 10.33 -1.88
C PHE A 22 -5.01 11.06 -1.47
N PRO A 23 -4.81 12.35 -1.85
CA PRO A 23 -3.61 13.12 -1.49
C PRO A 23 -3.45 13.24 0.04
N ARG A 24 -2.33 12.73 0.57
CA ARG A 24 -2.10 12.60 2.02
C ARG A 24 -1.72 13.88 2.76
N ILE A 25 -1.24 14.90 2.03
CA ILE A 25 -0.52 16.04 2.64
C ILE A 25 -1.40 16.98 3.45
N GLY A 26 -2.71 16.99 3.21
CA GLY A 26 -3.68 17.95 3.78
C GLY A 26 -3.74 19.26 3.00
N THR A 27 -4.87 19.97 3.10
CA THR A 27 -5.16 21.19 2.33
C THR A 27 -4.18 22.34 2.64
N LEU A 28 -3.77 22.44 3.91
CA LEU A 28 -2.78 23.42 4.38
C LEU A 28 -1.41 22.79 4.62
N ARG A 29 -1.16 21.59 4.07
CA ARG A 29 0.09 20.85 4.20
C ARG A 29 0.39 20.42 5.64
N GLU A 30 -0.65 20.09 6.39
CA GLU A 30 -0.61 19.77 7.82
C GLU A 30 0.35 18.61 8.11
N LEU A 31 0.31 17.55 7.29
CA LEU A 31 1.21 16.42 7.43
C LEU A 31 2.69 16.82 7.31
N LYS A 32 2.99 17.70 6.35
CA LYS A 32 4.36 18.20 6.17
C LYS A 32 4.86 18.91 7.42
N PHE A 33 4.08 19.86 7.91
CA PHE A 33 4.49 20.66 9.07
C PHE A 33 4.56 19.83 10.36
N ALA A 34 3.64 18.89 10.55
CA ALA A 34 3.69 17.97 11.69
C ALA A 34 4.94 17.08 11.63
N SER A 35 5.25 16.50 10.45
CA SER A 35 6.46 15.70 10.26
C SER A 35 7.72 16.50 10.51
N GLU A 36 7.81 17.75 10.02
CA GLU A 36 8.96 18.62 10.27
C GLU A 36 9.14 18.95 11.76
N LYS A 37 8.04 19.18 12.51
CA LYS A 37 8.09 19.38 13.96
C LYS A 37 8.56 18.12 14.69
N TYR A 38 8.08 16.96 14.27
CA TYR A 38 8.52 15.68 14.81
C TYR A 38 10.04 15.48 14.62
N PHE A 39 10.55 15.75 13.42
CA PHE A 39 11.99 15.63 13.13
C PHE A 39 12.87 16.61 13.92
N ARG A 40 12.31 17.74 14.35
CA ARG A 40 13.01 18.70 15.24
C ARG A 40 12.80 18.40 16.74
N GLY A 41 12.04 17.34 17.07
CA GLY A 41 11.71 17.01 18.46
C GLY A 41 10.75 17.98 19.14
N GLU A 42 10.04 18.81 18.38
CA GLU A 42 9.05 19.78 18.89
C GLU A 42 7.73 19.11 19.27
N ILE A 43 7.41 17.98 18.64
CA ILE A 43 6.25 17.13 18.97
C ILE A 43 6.68 15.67 19.09
N GLY A 44 5.92 14.89 19.86
CA GLY A 44 6.12 13.44 19.98
C GLY A 44 5.40 12.64 18.91
N ALA A 45 5.69 11.33 18.85
CA ALA A 45 5.07 10.39 17.93
C ALA A 45 3.53 10.38 18.04
N GLN A 46 3.00 10.47 19.26
CA GLN A 46 1.55 10.47 19.49
C GLN A 46 0.86 11.67 18.81
N GLU A 47 1.43 12.85 18.87
CA GLU A 47 0.87 14.07 18.27
C GLU A 47 0.92 13.98 16.74
N LEU A 48 2.02 13.45 16.18
CA LEU A 48 2.13 13.18 14.74
C LEU A 48 1.07 12.17 14.27
N LEU A 49 0.89 11.07 15.01
CA LEU A 49 -0.12 10.05 14.70
C LEU A 49 -1.55 10.60 14.81
N GLN A 50 -1.84 11.47 15.79
CA GLN A 50 -3.14 12.15 15.92
C GLN A 50 -3.41 13.08 14.73
N THR A 51 -2.40 13.83 14.29
CA THR A 51 -2.52 14.66 13.08
C THR A 51 -2.84 13.81 11.86
N ALA A 52 -2.16 12.68 11.69
CA ALA A 52 -2.42 11.73 10.62
C ALA A 52 -3.86 11.18 10.66
N ALA A 53 -4.34 10.76 11.84
CA ALA A 53 -5.70 10.27 12.02
C ALA A 53 -6.76 11.34 11.68
N GLN A 54 -6.54 12.59 12.07
CA GLN A 54 -7.43 13.70 11.70
C GLN A 54 -7.48 13.91 10.18
N LEU A 55 -6.34 13.85 9.50
CA LEU A 55 -6.27 13.97 8.04
C LEU A 55 -7.00 12.82 7.36
N ARG A 56 -6.77 11.57 7.77
CA ARG A 56 -7.49 10.40 7.23
C ARG A 56 -9.00 10.55 7.38
N LYS A 57 -9.47 10.96 8.56
CA LYS A 57 -10.90 11.24 8.79
C LYS A 57 -11.46 12.27 7.80
N ILE A 58 -10.73 13.36 7.55
CA ILE A 58 -11.13 14.40 6.58
C ILE A 58 -11.16 13.80 5.17
N HIS A 59 -10.15 13.04 4.78
CA HIS A 59 -10.05 12.43 3.45
C HIS A 59 -11.21 11.46 3.17
N TRP A 60 -11.51 10.55 4.10
CA TRP A 60 -12.63 9.62 3.97
C TRP A 60 -13.98 10.34 3.94
N SER A 61 -14.16 11.33 4.82
CA SER A 61 -15.40 12.13 4.83
C SER A 61 -15.58 12.91 3.54
N THR A 62 -14.51 13.44 2.94
CA THR A 62 -14.54 14.14 1.67
C THR A 62 -14.99 13.23 0.54
N GLN A 63 -14.41 12.03 0.44
CA GLN A 63 -14.78 11.03 -0.56
C GLN A 63 -16.24 10.59 -0.40
N ARG A 64 -16.66 10.27 0.84
CA ARG A 64 -18.05 9.91 1.14
C ARG A 64 -19.04 11.02 0.75
N ASN A 65 -18.74 12.27 1.12
CA ASN A 65 -19.61 13.40 0.81
C ASN A 65 -19.67 13.71 -0.69
N ALA A 66 -18.66 13.34 -1.46
CA ALA A 66 -18.64 13.40 -2.91
C ALA A 66 -19.41 12.26 -3.59
N GLY A 67 -19.94 11.30 -2.82
CA GLY A 67 -20.70 10.16 -3.37
C GLY A 67 -19.84 9.09 -3.99
N ILE A 68 -18.59 8.93 -3.57
CA ILE A 68 -17.71 7.84 -4.02
C ILE A 68 -18.16 6.53 -3.37
N ASP A 69 -18.38 5.49 -4.21
CA ASP A 69 -18.82 4.17 -3.75
C ASP A 69 -17.67 3.37 -3.11
N TYR A 70 -16.47 3.41 -3.72
CA TYR A 70 -15.28 2.70 -3.24
C TYR A 70 -14.23 3.69 -2.74
N ILE A 71 -14.32 4.02 -1.47
CA ILE A 71 -13.41 4.95 -0.78
C ILE A 71 -12.10 4.23 -0.46
N SER A 72 -10.95 4.88 -0.71
CA SER A 72 -9.64 4.32 -0.43
C SER A 72 -9.24 4.43 1.04
N SER A 73 -8.51 3.45 1.57
CA SER A 73 -7.76 3.50 2.83
C SER A 73 -6.39 2.85 2.65
N ASN A 74 -5.53 2.90 3.65
CA ASN A 74 -4.13 2.47 3.58
C ASN A 74 -3.29 3.18 2.49
N ASP A 75 -3.84 4.19 1.85
CA ASP A 75 -3.19 5.09 0.89
C ASP A 75 -2.54 6.31 1.55
N PHE A 76 -2.71 6.46 2.86
CA PHE A 76 -2.06 7.49 3.66
C PHE A 76 -0.69 7.02 4.12
N SER A 77 0.37 7.67 3.63
CA SER A 77 1.76 7.39 3.98
C SER A 77 2.40 8.58 4.67
N PHE A 78 3.26 8.34 5.66
CA PHE A 78 4.11 9.41 6.19
C PHE A 78 5.20 9.82 5.20
N TYR A 79 5.62 8.90 4.33
CA TYR A 79 6.64 9.16 3.30
C TYR A 79 6.19 8.70 1.92
N ASP A 80 6.12 7.40 1.64
CA ASP A 80 5.56 6.85 0.41
C ASP A 80 4.97 5.45 0.59
N MET A 81 4.10 5.02 -0.32
CA MET A 81 3.40 3.74 -0.26
C MET A 81 4.31 2.53 -0.46
N THR A 82 5.41 2.69 -1.21
CA THR A 82 6.37 1.59 -1.41
C THR A 82 7.08 1.28 -0.10
N LEU A 83 7.48 2.31 0.65
CA LEU A 83 8.07 2.13 1.97
C LEU A 83 7.06 1.54 2.96
N ASP A 84 5.80 2.00 2.94
CA ASP A 84 4.74 1.42 3.77
C ASP A 84 4.56 -0.07 3.47
N THR A 85 4.52 -0.44 2.18
CA THR A 85 4.40 -1.84 1.75
C THR A 85 5.64 -2.65 2.13
N ALA A 86 6.84 -2.07 2.02
CA ALA A 86 8.08 -2.73 2.46
C ALA A 86 8.04 -3.08 3.95
N VAL A 87 7.60 -2.14 4.79
CA VAL A 87 7.44 -2.39 6.24
C VAL A 87 6.35 -3.43 6.50
N LEU A 88 5.23 -3.36 5.78
CA LEU A 88 4.14 -4.34 5.86
C LEU A 88 4.61 -5.76 5.50
N LEU A 89 5.56 -5.88 4.59
CA LEU A 89 6.16 -7.16 4.15
C LEU A 89 7.44 -7.53 4.92
N ASN A 90 7.76 -6.85 6.03
CA ASN A 90 8.98 -7.05 6.81
C ASN A 90 10.30 -6.85 6.02
N ILE A 91 10.24 -6.13 4.90
CA ILE A 91 11.42 -5.77 4.11
C ILE A 91 12.11 -4.56 4.78
N ILE A 92 12.80 -4.85 5.88
CA ILE A 92 13.55 -3.88 6.69
C ILE A 92 15.00 -4.37 6.75
N PRO A 93 15.96 -3.68 6.12
CA PRO A 93 17.36 -4.07 6.15
C PRO A 93 17.93 -4.15 7.58
N LYS A 94 18.83 -5.10 7.79
CA LYS A 94 19.41 -5.41 9.10
C LYS A 94 19.97 -4.19 9.82
N ARG A 95 20.66 -3.29 9.08
CA ARG A 95 21.24 -2.06 9.65
C ARG A 95 20.23 -1.14 10.33
N TYR A 96 18.92 -1.18 9.94
CA TYR A 96 17.89 -0.39 10.62
C TYR A 96 17.29 -1.15 11.81
N LYS A 97 17.20 -2.48 11.73
CA LYS A 97 16.74 -3.32 12.85
C LYS A 97 17.72 -3.23 14.04
N GLU A 98 19.02 -3.16 13.77
CA GLU A 98 20.08 -3.05 14.78
C GLU A 98 20.09 -1.71 15.53
N LEU A 99 19.38 -0.69 15.03
CA LEU A 99 19.20 0.56 15.75
C LEU A 99 18.25 0.46 16.94
N GLU A 100 17.43 -0.59 17.01
CA GLU A 100 16.43 -0.83 18.08
C GLU A 100 15.51 0.38 18.34
N LEU A 101 15.17 1.10 17.28
CA LEU A 101 14.28 2.26 17.32
C LEU A 101 12.80 1.83 17.39
N SER A 102 11.91 2.77 17.73
CA SER A 102 10.47 2.56 17.57
C SER A 102 10.12 2.27 16.12
N GLY A 103 8.96 1.63 15.87
CA GLY A 103 8.53 1.34 14.49
C GLY A 103 8.45 2.59 13.60
N LEU A 104 7.95 3.71 14.15
CA LEU A 104 7.86 4.98 13.42
C LEU A 104 9.26 5.58 13.16
N ASP A 105 10.15 5.52 14.12
CA ASP A 105 11.53 6.03 13.96
C ASP A 105 12.33 5.16 12.99
N THR A 106 12.16 3.84 13.02
CA THR A 106 12.74 2.91 12.04
C THR A 106 12.26 3.24 10.63
N TYR A 107 10.95 3.47 10.46
CA TYR A 107 10.37 3.89 9.19
C TYR A 107 11.02 5.18 8.67
N PHE A 108 11.17 6.20 9.52
CA PHE A 108 11.83 7.44 9.13
C PHE A 108 13.34 7.30 8.95
N ALA A 109 14.01 6.41 9.70
CA ALA A 109 15.42 6.10 9.49
C ALA A 109 15.65 5.50 8.10
N MET A 110 14.76 4.62 7.63
CA MET A 110 14.81 4.09 6.27
C MET A 110 14.64 5.18 5.21
N ALA A 111 13.72 6.13 5.43
CA ALA A 111 13.43 7.20 4.47
C ALA A 111 14.47 8.32 4.44
N ARG A 112 15.11 8.66 5.57
CA ARG A 112 15.91 9.86 5.74
C ARG A 112 17.31 9.62 6.28
N GLY A 113 17.61 8.39 6.68
CA GLY A 113 18.78 8.11 7.52
C GLY A 113 18.53 8.42 8.99
N TYR A 114 19.45 8.00 9.82
CA TYR A 114 19.44 8.27 11.26
C TYR A 114 20.84 8.57 11.74
N GLN A 115 20.95 9.58 12.59
CA GLN A 115 22.17 9.92 13.35
C GLN A 115 21.77 10.18 14.79
N GLY A 116 22.29 9.39 15.71
CA GLY A 116 21.93 9.53 17.12
C GLY A 116 22.58 8.51 18.03
N ALA A 117 22.05 8.36 19.24
CA ALA A 117 22.61 7.50 20.27
C ALA A 117 22.66 6.01 19.86
N SER A 118 21.72 5.56 19.04
CA SER A 118 21.64 4.16 18.58
C SER A 118 22.56 3.84 17.38
N GLY A 119 23.21 4.84 16.78
CA GLY A 119 24.11 4.64 15.65
C GLY A 119 23.99 5.69 14.56
N ASP A 120 24.59 5.40 13.40
CA ASP A 120 24.56 6.24 12.20
C ASP A 120 24.27 5.35 10.98
N VAL A 121 23.15 5.59 10.30
CA VAL A 121 22.79 4.87 9.07
C VAL A 121 22.31 5.85 8.01
N LYS A 122 22.72 5.60 6.77
CA LYS A 122 22.24 6.35 5.61
C LYS A 122 20.83 5.92 5.25
N ALA A 123 20.05 6.85 4.68
CA ALA A 123 18.75 6.54 4.08
C ALA A 123 18.86 5.48 2.97
N LEU A 124 17.76 4.79 2.72
CA LEU A 124 17.59 4.01 1.50
C LEU A 124 17.64 4.93 0.27
N ALA A 125 17.98 4.37 -0.88
CA ALA A 125 18.01 5.12 -2.12
C ALA A 125 16.60 5.59 -2.53
N MET A 126 16.53 6.72 -3.22
CA MET A 126 15.31 7.19 -3.88
C MET A 126 15.42 7.04 -5.38
N LYS A 127 14.32 6.64 -6.03
CA LYS A 127 14.16 6.65 -7.49
C LYS A 127 12.87 7.37 -7.86
N LYS A 128 12.78 7.84 -9.09
CA LYS A 128 11.53 8.39 -9.61
C LYS A 128 10.44 7.32 -9.64
N TRP A 129 9.26 7.71 -9.23
CA TRP A 129 8.05 6.93 -9.40
C TRP A 129 7.66 6.97 -10.87
N PHE A 130 8.09 5.93 -11.61
CA PHE A 130 7.91 5.83 -13.06
C PHE A 130 8.40 7.08 -13.79
N ASN A 131 7.60 7.67 -14.68
CA ASN A 131 7.92 8.88 -15.44
C ASN A 131 7.45 10.19 -14.77
N THR A 132 7.09 10.13 -13.49
CA THR A 132 6.63 11.30 -12.72
C THR A 132 7.78 12.06 -12.07
N ASN A 133 7.46 13.22 -11.47
CA ASN A 133 8.38 13.95 -10.59
C ASN A 133 8.34 13.47 -9.13
N TYR A 134 7.46 12.52 -8.78
CA TYR A 134 7.47 11.87 -7.47
C TYR A 134 8.59 10.85 -7.38
N HIS A 135 9.01 10.58 -6.15
CA HIS A 135 10.04 9.60 -5.84
C HIS A 135 9.51 8.60 -4.83
N TYR A 136 10.03 7.39 -4.87
CA TYR A 136 9.78 6.36 -3.88
C TYR A 136 11.09 5.93 -3.23
N ILE A 137 11.00 5.45 -2.00
CA ILE A 137 12.12 4.82 -1.29
C ILE A 137 12.27 3.41 -1.83
N VAL A 138 13.46 3.08 -2.31
CA VAL A 138 13.77 1.77 -2.90
C VAL A 138 13.96 0.75 -1.77
N PRO A 139 13.07 -0.24 -1.61
CA PRO A 139 13.26 -1.28 -0.61
C PRO A 139 14.49 -2.11 -0.93
N GLU A 140 15.29 -2.44 0.07
CA GLU A 140 16.45 -3.32 -0.07
C GLU A 140 16.16 -4.67 0.57
N VAL A 141 16.36 -5.74 -0.22
CA VAL A 141 16.22 -7.14 0.19
C VAL A 141 17.61 -7.73 0.31
N GLU A 142 17.95 -8.19 1.50
CA GLU A 142 19.23 -8.87 1.84
C GLU A 142 19.03 -10.39 1.82
N ASP A 143 20.09 -11.18 1.73
CA ASP A 143 19.98 -12.64 1.63
C ASP A 143 19.26 -13.32 2.81
N ASP A 144 19.27 -12.69 3.97
CA ASP A 144 18.59 -13.12 5.19
C ASP A 144 17.25 -12.41 5.44
N THR A 145 16.77 -11.61 4.50
CA THR A 145 15.45 -10.98 4.60
C THR A 145 14.36 -12.05 4.54
N VAL A 146 13.52 -12.09 5.57
CA VAL A 146 12.32 -12.92 5.60
C VAL A 146 11.13 -12.05 5.19
N ILE A 147 10.66 -12.23 3.94
CA ILE A 147 9.48 -11.55 3.43
C ILE A 147 8.25 -12.25 3.98
N GLN A 148 7.45 -11.53 4.75
CA GLN A 148 6.22 -12.03 5.34
C GLN A 148 5.31 -10.86 5.72
N LEU A 149 4.01 -11.11 5.79
CA LEU A 149 3.08 -10.10 6.30
C LEU A 149 3.43 -9.75 7.75
N SER A 150 3.64 -8.46 8.02
CA SER A 150 4.00 -7.92 9.32
C SER A 150 3.20 -6.63 9.60
N GLY A 151 2.82 -6.45 10.86
CA GLY A 151 2.05 -5.27 11.26
C GLY A 151 0.57 -5.32 10.88
N ASN A 152 -0.14 -4.25 11.23
CA ASN A 152 -1.59 -4.15 11.13
C ASN A 152 -2.08 -2.89 10.44
N LYS A 153 -1.21 -2.02 9.94
CA LYS A 153 -1.58 -0.70 9.40
C LYS A 153 -2.81 -0.75 8.49
N LEU A 154 -2.86 -1.72 7.56
CA LEU A 154 -3.97 -1.88 6.63
C LEU A 154 -5.31 -2.10 7.37
N VAL A 155 -5.33 -3.00 8.34
CA VAL A 155 -6.52 -3.33 9.15
C VAL A 155 -6.85 -2.20 10.11
N ASP A 156 -5.84 -1.58 10.73
CA ASP A 156 -6.03 -0.49 11.69
C ASP A 156 -6.68 0.73 11.01
N GLU A 157 -6.22 1.13 9.82
CA GLU A 157 -6.82 2.23 9.07
C GLU A 157 -8.22 1.89 8.54
N TYR A 158 -8.45 0.64 8.12
CA TYR A 158 -9.80 0.20 7.77
C TYR A 158 -10.75 0.26 8.97
N ALA A 159 -10.32 -0.25 10.13
CA ALA A 159 -11.12 -0.21 11.36
C ALA A 159 -11.39 1.24 11.82
N GLU A 160 -10.42 2.13 11.68
CA GLU A 160 -10.56 3.56 11.96
C GLU A 160 -11.65 4.20 11.07
N ALA A 161 -11.66 3.91 9.77
CA ALA A 161 -12.69 4.38 8.85
C ALA A 161 -14.08 3.78 9.18
N LYS A 162 -14.11 2.47 9.45
CA LYS A 162 -15.35 1.75 9.81
C LYS A 162 -15.99 2.28 11.08
N ALA A 163 -15.19 2.69 12.08
CA ALA A 163 -15.68 3.34 13.29
C ALA A 163 -16.38 4.70 13.01
N LEU A 164 -16.11 5.32 11.85
CA LEU A 164 -16.80 6.52 11.37
C LEU A 164 -18.02 6.19 10.49
N GLY A 165 -18.40 4.91 10.37
CA GLY A 165 -19.45 4.43 9.48
C GLY A 165 -19.08 4.53 7.99
N ILE A 166 -17.79 4.44 7.66
CA ILE A 166 -17.28 4.52 6.29
C ILE A 166 -16.63 3.19 5.93
N GLU A 167 -17.22 2.50 4.94
CA GLU A 167 -16.62 1.32 4.35
C GLU A 167 -15.51 1.76 3.39
N THR A 168 -14.35 1.11 3.45
CA THR A 168 -13.20 1.47 2.61
C THR A 168 -12.59 0.26 1.91
N LYS A 169 -11.84 0.54 0.90
CA LYS A 169 -11.04 -0.40 0.11
C LYS A 169 -9.57 -0.08 0.37
N PRO A 170 -8.84 -0.89 1.17
CA PRO A 170 -7.41 -0.70 1.37
C PRO A 170 -6.62 -0.80 0.07
N VAL A 171 -5.61 0.05 -0.06
CA VAL A 171 -4.70 0.10 -1.21
C VAL A 171 -3.30 -0.34 -0.79
N VAL A 172 -2.68 -1.22 -1.56
CA VAL A 172 -1.33 -1.73 -1.35
C VAL A 172 -0.63 -1.78 -2.71
N ILE A 173 0.69 -1.56 -2.75
CA ILE A 173 1.46 -1.84 -3.97
C ILE A 173 1.34 -3.34 -4.27
N GLY A 174 1.02 -3.69 -5.51
CA GLY A 174 0.81 -5.08 -5.92
C GLY A 174 2.10 -5.90 -5.91
N ALA A 175 1.94 -7.22 -5.84
CA ALA A 175 3.03 -8.16 -5.61
C ALA A 175 4.11 -8.11 -6.70
N TYR A 176 3.69 -8.04 -7.97
CA TYR A 176 4.61 -7.99 -9.10
C TYR A 176 5.38 -6.65 -9.12
N THR A 177 4.68 -5.52 -8.96
CA THR A 177 5.33 -4.20 -8.88
C THR A 177 6.26 -4.12 -7.68
N MET A 178 5.88 -4.64 -6.52
CA MET A 178 6.74 -4.63 -5.33
C MET A 178 8.05 -5.37 -5.59
N LEU A 179 8.00 -6.57 -6.19
CA LEU A 179 9.18 -7.33 -6.59
C LEU A 179 10.09 -6.53 -7.55
N ARG A 180 9.50 -5.85 -8.53
CA ARG A 180 10.21 -5.04 -9.54
C ARG A 180 10.86 -3.77 -8.97
N LEU A 181 10.29 -3.20 -7.93
CA LEU A 181 10.79 -1.96 -7.28
C LEU A 181 11.88 -2.23 -6.25
N CYS A 182 11.97 -3.44 -5.71
CA CYS A 182 12.99 -3.83 -4.75
C CYS A 182 14.39 -3.85 -5.38
N ARG A 183 15.38 -3.56 -4.54
CA ARG A 183 16.80 -3.78 -4.82
C ARG A 183 17.28 -4.98 -4.02
N PHE A 184 17.70 -6.02 -4.71
CA PHE A 184 18.31 -7.21 -4.11
C PHE A 184 19.81 -6.94 -3.93
N THR A 185 20.27 -6.90 -2.68
CA THR A 185 21.64 -6.48 -2.33
C THR A 185 22.56 -7.64 -1.97
N GLY A 186 21.99 -8.85 -1.83
CA GLY A 186 22.73 -10.08 -1.54
C GLY A 186 23.15 -10.85 -2.80
N LYS A 187 23.32 -12.15 -2.63
CA LYS A 187 23.66 -13.10 -3.72
C LYS A 187 22.44 -13.79 -4.31
N LYS A 188 21.34 -13.88 -3.54
CA LYS A 188 20.09 -14.48 -3.99
C LYS A 188 19.46 -13.60 -5.08
N PRO A 189 19.08 -14.15 -6.24
CA PRO A 189 18.34 -13.42 -7.26
C PRO A 189 16.91 -13.11 -6.81
N ALA A 190 16.27 -12.13 -7.45
CA ALA A 190 14.89 -11.72 -7.16
C ALA A 190 13.90 -12.91 -7.21
N LEU A 191 14.10 -13.84 -8.10
CA LEU A 191 13.22 -15.00 -8.30
C LEU A 191 13.17 -15.94 -7.09
N ASP A 192 14.21 -15.98 -6.26
CA ASP A 192 14.24 -16.80 -5.04
C ASP A 192 13.29 -16.31 -3.95
N TYR A 193 12.71 -15.09 -4.11
CA TYR A 193 11.76 -14.48 -3.16
C TYR A 193 10.31 -14.49 -3.65
N VAL A 194 10.03 -15.08 -4.82
CA VAL A 194 8.69 -15.06 -5.42
C VAL A 194 7.69 -15.81 -4.53
N GLU A 195 8.03 -16.99 -4.05
CA GLU A 195 7.18 -17.79 -3.15
C GLU A 195 6.89 -17.04 -1.84
N ASP A 196 7.89 -16.37 -1.26
CA ASP A 196 7.72 -15.60 -0.03
C ASP A 196 6.78 -14.42 -0.25
N ILE A 197 6.91 -13.71 -1.38
CA ILE A 197 6.02 -12.61 -1.76
C ILE A 197 4.59 -13.13 -1.96
N ILE A 198 4.40 -14.20 -2.73
CA ILE A 198 3.07 -14.81 -2.95
C ILE A 198 2.44 -15.16 -1.60
N SER A 199 3.16 -15.86 -0.74
CA SER A 199 2.69 -16.25 0.59
C SER A 199 2.32 -15.05 1.46
N ALA A 200 3.12 -13.98 1.43
CA ALA A 200 2.84 -12.75 2.18
C ALA A 200 1.55 -12.07 1.71
N TYR A 201 1.31 -11.99 0.38
CA TYR A 201 0.08 -11.42 -0.16
C TYR A 201 -1.14 -12.32 0.02
N GLN A 202 -0.99 -13.65 -0.04
CA GLN A 202 -2.06 -14.59 0.33
C GLN A 202 -2.50 -14.36 1.79
N ASN A 203 -1.52 -14.21 2.71
CA ASN A 203 -1.80 -13.92 4.11
C ASN A 203 -2.45 -12.53 4.29
N LEU A 204 -2.09 -11.54 3.45
CA LEU A 204 -2.74 -10.24 3.44
C LEU A 204 -4.22 -10.35 3.04
N VAL A 205 -4.54 -11.11 1.98
CA VAL A 205 -5.92 -11.32 1.54
C VAL A 205 -6.73 -12.05 2.61
N LYS A 206 -6.17 -13.12 3.22
CA LYS A 206 -6.80 -13.82 4.36
C LYS A 206 -7.04 -12.88 5.53
N LYS A 207 -6.08 -12.03 5.86
CA LYS A 207 -6.24 -11.03 6.93
C LYS A 207 -7.33 -10.01 6.61
N CYS A 208 -7.51 -9.63 5.34
CA CYS A 208 -8.64 -8.82 4.92
C CYS A 208 -9.97 -9.52 5.19
N GLU A 209 -10.10 -10.80 4.84
CA GLU A 209 -11.31 -11.58 5.08
C GLU A 209 -11.62 -11.72 6.57
N GLU A 210 -10.63 -12.06 7.41
CA GLU A 210 -10.77 -12.15 8.86
C GLU A 210 -11.32 -10.85 9.48
N ASN A 211 -11.05 -9.70 8.84
CA ASN A 211 -11.52 -8.39 9.26
C ASN A 211 -12.73 -7.89 8.46
N GLN A 212 -13.36 -8.76 7.67
CA GLN A 212 -14.56 -8.45 6.87
C GLN A 212 -14.35 -7.30 5.88
N ILE A 213 -13.17 -7.17 5.34
CA ILE A 213 -12.82 -6.21 4.29
C ILE A 213 -13.30 -6.77 2.96
N ALA A 214 -14.31 -6.15 2.35
CA ALA A 214 -14.92 -6.65 1.13
C ALA A 214 -14.03 -6.54 -0.11
N TRP A 215 -13.16 -5.53 -0.16
CA TRP A 215 -12.28 -5.23 -1.29
C TRP A 215 -10.89 -4.83 -0.83
N VAL A 216 -9.86 -5.33 -1.52
CA VAL A 216 -8.49 -4.82 -1.43
C VAL A 216 -8.01 -4.44 -2.83
N GLN A 217 -7.30 -3.31 -2.96
CA GLN A 217 -6.71 -2.86 -4.21
C GLN A 217 -5.22 -3.14 -4.23
N PHE A 218 -4.74 -3.78 -5.29
CA PHE A 218 -3.34 -3.94 -5.59
C PHE A 218 -2.94 -3.04 -6.75
N ASP A 219 -2.06 -2.07 -6.48
CA ASP A 219 -1.54 -1.16 -7.48
C ASP A 219 -0.39 -1.81 -8.25
N GLU A 220 -0.63 -2.08 -9.53
CA GLU A 220 0.32 -2.72 -10.44
C GLU A 220 0.73 -1.79 -11.60
N PRO A 221 1.32 -0.62 -11.32
CA PRO A 221 1.76 0.29 -12.38
C PRO A 221 2.88 -0.27 -13.25
N SER A 222 3.60 -1.31 -12.81
CA SER A 222 4.63 -1.95 -13.64
C SER A 222 4.07 -2.64 -14.88
N LEU A 223 2.76 -2.91 -14.94
CA LEU A 223 2.11 -3.54 -16.10
C LEU A 223 2.06 -2.64 -17.35
N VAL A 224 2.35 -1.33 -17.21
CA VAL A 224 2.43 -0.41 -18.36
C VAL A 224 3.83 -0.33 -18.97
N LEU A 225 4.81 -1.00 -18.35
CA LEU A 225 6.17 -1.10 -18.89
C LEU A 225 6.24 -2.17 -19.99
N ASP A 226 7.29 -2.09 -20.83
CA ASP A 226 7.55 -3.15 -21.78
C ASP A 226 7.91 -4.44 -21.03
N MET A 227 7.12 -5.49 -21.25
CA MET A 227 7.24 -6.79 -20.62
C MET A 227 7.67 -7.82 -21.65
N ASP A 228 8.77 -8.53 -21.39
CA ASP A 228 9.12 -9.72 -22.16
C ASP A 228 8.30 -10.96 -21.72
N ASP A 229 8.51 -12.08 -22.38
CA ASP A 229 7.76 -13.30 -22.07
C ASP A 229 8.06 -13.85 -20.68
N SER A 230 9.26 -13.60 -20.13
CA SER A 230 9.61 -13.98 -18.77
C SER A 230 8.92 -13.11 -17.73
N ASP A 231 8.79 -11.81 -17.99
CA ASP A 231 8.04 -10.87 -17.16
C ASP A 231 6.54 -11.25 -17.09
N LYS A 232 5.97 -11.59 -18.25
CA LYS A 232 4.56 -12.04 -18.33
C LYS A 232 4.34 -13.36 -17.59
N ALA A 233 5.25 -14.33 -17.78
CA ALA A 233 5.18 -15.61 -17.08
C ALA A 233 5.29 -15.43 -15.57
N LEU A 234 6.17 -14.55 -15.10
CA LEU A 234 6.33 -14.24 -13.69
C LEU A 234 5.07 -13.55 -13.11
N PHE A 235 4.47 -12.60 -13.84
CA PHE A 235 3.22 -11.98 -13.43
C PHE A 235 2.09 -13.01 -13.30
N HIS A 236 1.94 -13.91 -14.29
CA HIS A 236 0.96 -14.99 -14.24
C HIS A 236 1.22 -15.93 -13.06
N GLN A 237 2.46 -16.38 -12.86
CA GLN A 237 2.80 -17.21 -11.70
C GLN A 237 2.36 -16.55 -10.39
N ILE A 238 2.74 -15.27 -10.18
CA ILE A 238 2.41 -14.57 -8.95
C ILE A 238 0.89 -14.48 -8.76
N TYR A 239 0.14 -14.07 -9.78
CA TYR A 239 -1.30 -13.80 -9.60
C TYR A 239 -2.15 -15.06 -9.66
N ASP A 240 -1.80 -16.07 -10.44
CA ASP A 240 -2.52 -17.35 -10.46
C ASP A 240 -2.45 -18.04 -9.08
N GLU A 241 -1.28 -18.01 -8.44
CA GLU A 241 -1.12 -18.57 -7.10
C GLU A 241 -1.71 -17.68 -6.00
N LEU A 242 -1.51 -16.34 -6.08
CA LEU A 242 -2.04 -15.39 -5.10
C LEU A 242 -3.56 -15.44 -5.06
N LEU A 243 -4.23 -15.48 -6.21
CA LEU A 243 -5.68 -15.47 -6.32
C LEU A 243 -6.31 -16.87 -6.16
N ALA A 244 -5.52 -17.93 -6.00
CA ALA A 244 -6.02 -19.27 -5.69
C ALA A 244 -6.52 -19.40 -4.24
N VAL A 245 -6.33 -18.39 -3.39
CA VAL A 245 -6.84 -18.37 -2.02
C VAL A 245 -8.37 -18.29 -2.04
N GLU A 246 -9.02 -19.27 -1.41
CA GLU A 246 -10.47 -19.19 -1.17
C GLU A 246 -10.77 -18.06 -0.18
N THR A 247 -11.54 -17.06 -0.61
CA THR A 247 -11.88 -15.88 0.20
C THR A 247 -13.07 -15.13 -0.39
N ASP A 248 -13.83 -14.46 0.46
CA ASP A 248 -14.90 -13.54 0.08
C ASP A 248 -14.35 -12.13 -0.23
N THR A 249 -13.11 -11.80 0.18
CA THR A 249 -12.45 -10.54 -0.14
C THR A 249 -12.11 -10.48 -1.62
N LYS A 250 -12.62 -9.46 -2.30
CA LYS A 250 -12.36 -9.23 -3.73
C LYS A 250 -11.08 -8.44 -3.92
N VAL A 251 -10.29 -8.84 -4.92
CA VAL A 251 -9.06 -8.14 -5.31
C VAL A 251 -9.34 -7.27 -6.53
N LEU A 252 -9.02 -5.99 -6.43
CA LEU A 252 -9.03 -5.03 -7.53
C LEU A 252 -7.59 -4.79 -7.98
N LEU A 253 -7.24 -5.18 -9.20
CA LEU A 253 -5.99 -4.79 -9.82
C LEU A 253 -6.14 -3.39 -10.44
N GLN A 254 -5.29 -2.47 -10.03
CA GLN A 254 -5.28 -1.11 -10.51
C GLN A 254 -3.96 -0.80 -11.22
N THR A 255 -4.04 -0.32 -12.44
CA THR A 255 -2.90 0.18 -13.20
C THR A 255 -3.14 1.62 -13.65
N TYR A 256 -2.05 2.35 -13.88
CA TYR A 256 -2.06 3.75 -14.30
C TYR A 256 -0.75 4.08 -15.03
N PHE A 257 -0.65 5.29 -15.62
CA PHE A 257 0.45 5.84 -16.44
C PHE A 257 0.50 5.39 -17.90
N GLY A 258 -0.30 4.43 -18.31
CA GLY A 258 -0.35 3.97 -19.70
C GLY A 258 -1.27 2.77 -19.87
N ASP A 259 -1.29 2.25 -21.09
CA ASP A 259 -2.02 1.02 -21.41
C ASP A 259 -1.23 -0.21 -20.97
N ILE A 260 -1.92 -1.30 -20.67
CA ILE A 260 -1.33 -2.62 -20.40
C ILE A 260 -0.74 -3.16 -21.72
N ARG A 261 0.46 -3.72 -21.67
CA ARG A 261 1.20 -4.21 -22.84
C ARG A 261 1.53 -5.70 -22.75
#